data_0280c0fb0d704fc70828f40d09bf9a6e
#
_entry.id   0280c0fb0d704fc70828f40d09bf9a6e
#
_cell.length_a   1.000
_cell.length_b   1.000
_cell.length_c   1.000
_cell.angle_alpha   90.00
_cell.angle_beta   90.00
_cell.angle_gamma   90.00
#
_symmetry.space_group_name_H-M   'P 1'
#
loop_
_entity.id
_entity.type
_entity.pdbx_description
1 polymer ?
#
loop_
_entity_poly.entity_id
_entity_poly.type
_entity_poly.pdbx_seq_one_letter_code
_entity_poly.pdbx_strand_id
1 'polypeptide(L)'
;DATSVSEDEDRAACLTQLVSCGLIRQTSGVLYDRALFEACLAHGDAFRTVSFLTLALSQAKRVSGCGSACFHAVAPSITETFDPTMFARLSDDIGALDRLADSLAVAGGGDQLKLVCQRYYYASLVACIENLCLSPHGVSSIERSARLHDMLEAQRTRQMVAALKGNHRGLGLLYGSIASAKPMRCALYTHLAAFFNRSGARTV
;
A
#
# COMPACT_ATOMS: atom_id res chain seq x y z
N ASP A 1 21.86 -4.05 16.27
CA ASP A 1 21.89 -2.59 16.49
C ASP A 1 20.46 -2.06 16.44
N ALA A 2 20.01 -1.46 17.55
CA ALA A 2 18.70 -0.84 17.61
C ALA A 2 18.82 0.61 17.08
N THR A 3 18.10 0.91 15.99
CA THR A 3 18.01 2.29 15.49
C THR A 3 16.89 2.98 16.26
N SER A 4 17.20 3.98 17.07
CA SER A 4 16.20 4.79 17.76
C SER A 4 16.00 6.11 17.01
N VAL A 5 14.76 6.45 16.73
CA VAL A 5 14.36 7.68 16.04
C VAL A 5 13.69 8.60 17.05
N SER A 6 14.21 9.82 17.25
CA SER A 6 13.76 10.74 18.30
C SER A 6 13.20 12.09 17.80
N GLU A 7 13.43 12.46 16.56
CA GLU A 7 13.03 13.75 15.99
C GLU A 7 12.12 13.60 14.77
N ASP A 8 11.41 14.65 14.36
CA ASP A 8 10.41 14.57 13.28
C ASP A 8 11.02 14.27 11.89
N GLU A 9 12.24 14.73 11.61
CA GLU A 9 12.97 14.34 10.39
C GLU A 9 13.27 12.83 10.37
N ASP A 10 13.69 12.29 11.50
CA ASP A 10 13.96 10.87 11.66
C ASP A 10 12.66 10.04 11.57
N ARG A 11 11.52 10.57 12.04
CA ARG A 11 10.21 9.93 11.86
C ARG A 11 9.80 9.85 10.41
N ALA A 12 9.99 10.92 9.63
CA ALA A 12 9.71 10.92 8.20
C ALA A 12 10.60 9.91 7.46
N ALA A 13 11.87 9.82 7.79
CA ALA A 13 12.81 8.84 7.25
C ALA A 13 12.41 7.40 7.62
N CYS A 14 12.06 7.15 8.88
CA CYS A 14 11.60 5.85 9.37
C CYS A 14 10.31 5.42 8.67
N LEU A 15 9.32 6.31 8.58
CA LEU A 15 8.06 6.03 7.87
C LEU A 15 8.30 5.75 6.39
N THR A 16 9.18 6.54 5.74
CA THR A 16 9.57 6.32 4.35
C THR A 16 10.13 4.90 4.17
N GLN A 17 10.98 4.45 5.08
CA GLN A 17 11.53 3.10 5.06
C GLN A 17 10.45 2.04 5.29
N LEU A 18 9.58 2.19 6.30
CA LEU A 18 8.50 1.25 6.61
C LEU A 18 7.53 1.10 5.44
N VAL A 19 7.17 2.19 4.78
CA VAL A 19 6.31 2.17 3.59
C VAL A 19 7.02 1.52 2.41
N SER A 20 8.29 1.86 2.16
CA SER A 20 9.10 1.31 1.05
C SER A 20 9.30 -0.19 1.16
N CYS A 21 9.51 -0.70 2.39
CA CYS A 21 9.68 -2.14 2.65
C CYS A 21 8.35 -2.90 2.78
N GLY A 22 7.20 -2.23 2.67
CA GLY A 22 5.88 -2.85 2.86
C GLY A 22 5.55 -3.22 4.30
N LEU A 23 6.41 -2.88 5.27
CA LEU A 23 6.22 -3.19 6.69
C LEU A 23 5.02 -2.45 7.30
N ILE A 24 4.58 -1.36 6.70
CA ILE A 24 3.39 -0.61 7.12
C ILE A 24 2.10 -1.46 7.07
N ARG A 25 2.12 -2.61 6.41
CA ARG A 25 1.01 -3.58 6.36
C ARG A 25 1.06 -4.65 7.45
N GLN A 26 2.10 -4.65 8.27
CA GLN A 26 2.34 -5.72 9.25
C GLN A 26 2.23 -5.15 10.67
N THR A 27 1.17 -5.54 11.39
CA THR A 27 1.07 -5.28 12.84
C THR A 27 1.78 -6.35 13.67
N SER A 28 2.02 -7.51 13.07
CA SER A 28 2.70 -8.63 13.70
C SER A 28 4.21 -8.37 13.80
N GLY A 29 4.81 -8.72 14.94
CA GLY A 29 6.23 -8.46 15.21
C GLY A 29 6.51 -7.04 15.71
N VAL A 30 5.50 -6.24 15.99
CA VAL A 30 5.64 -4.91 16.58
C VAL A 30 5.24 -4.97 18.05
N LEU A 31 6.10 -4.45 18.92
CA LEU A 31 5.79 -4.23 20.33
C LEU A 31 5.40 -2.77 20.53
N TYR A 32 4.26 -2.55 21.17
CA TYR A 32 3.75 -1.23 21.47
C TYR A 32 3.87 -0.94 22.96
N ASP A 33 4.16 0.31 23.31
CA ASP A 33 3.90 0.80 24.64
C ASP A 33 2.41 0.66 24.96
N ARG A 34 2.09 0.19 26.18
CA ARG A 34 0.69 -0.10 26.56
C ARG A 34 -0.22 1.11 26.48
N ALA A 35 0.25 2.26 26.96
CA ALA A 35 -0.55 3.50 26.94
C ALA A 35 -0.78 3.99 25.51
N LEU A 36 0.23 3.88 24.63
CA LEU A 36 0.11 4.18 23.21
C LEU A 36 -0.91 3.26 22.53
N PHE A 37 -0.84 1.96 22.83
CA PHE A 37 -1.76 0.97 22.26
C PHE A 37 -3.21 1.24 22.69
N GLU A 38 -3.45 1.48 23.99
CA GLU A 38 -4.78 1.80 24.51
C GLU A 38 -5.33 3.11 23.93
N ALA A 39 -4.49 4.14 23.76
CA ALA A 39 -4.88 5.39 23.11
C ALA A 39 -5.27 5.17 21.65
N CYS A 40 -4.52 4.36 20.90
CA CYS A 40 -4.85 4.03 19.51
C CYS A 40 -6.15 3.23 19.39
N LEU A 41 -6.42 2.30 20.31
CA LEU A 41 -7.66 1.51 20.35
C LEU A 41 -8.91 2.40 20.57
N ALA A 42 -8.77 3.44 21.38
CA ALA A 42 -9.88 4.36 21.67
C ALA A 42 -10.39 5.15 20.45
N HIS A 43 -9.60 5.23 19.36
CA HIS A 43 -9.98 5.94 18.14
C HIS A 43 -10.83 5.11 17.16
N GLY A 44 -11.27 3.90 17.52
CA GLY A 44 -12.28 3.12 16.79
C GLY A 44 -11.82 2.46 15.47
N ASP A 45 -10.80 2.98 14.81
CA ASP A 45 -10.23 2.43 13.55
C ASP A 45 -9.13 1.39 13.79
N ALA A 46 -8.98 0.95 15.01
CA ALA A 46 -7.85 0.19 15.53
C ALA A 46 -7.60 -1.18 14.89
N PHE A 47 -8.54 -1.71 14.13
CA PHE A 47 -8.41 -3.04 13.52
C PHE A 47 -7.92 -3.03 12.08
N ARG A 48 -7.70 -1.84 11.50
CA ARG A 48 -7.11 -1.70 10.17
C ARG A 48 -5.61 -1.49 10.29
N THR A 49 -4.84 -2.46 9.82
CA THR A 49 -3.39 -2.51 10.00
C THR A 49 -2.68 -1.21 9.65
N VAL A 50 -2.93 -0.64 8.48
CA VAL A 50 -2.25 0.57 8.03
C VAL A 50 -2.70 1.79 8.84
N SER A 51 -4.00 1.96 9.07
CA SER A 51 -4.55 3.06 9.85
C SER A 51 -4.06 3.02 11.29
N PHE A 52 -4.02 1.82 11.91
CA PHE A 52 -3.50 1.64 13.26
C PHE A 52 -2.01 2.00 13.37
N LEU A 53 -1.17 1.45 12.48
CA LEU A 53 0.27 1.76 12.47
C LEU A 53 0.53 3.24 12.21
N THR A 54 -0.23 3.85 11.30
CA THR A 54 -0.14 5.27 11.00
C THR A 54 -0.45 6.12 12.23
N LEU A 55 -1.53 5.77 12.95
CA LEU A 55 -1.89 6.46 14.20
C LEU A 55 -0.84 6.24 15.29
N ALA A 56 -0.38 5.00 15.48
CA ALA A 56 0.67 4.69 16.45
C ALA A 56 1.96 5.46 16.17
N LEU A 57 2.40 5.53 14.90
CA LEU A 57 3.58 6.29 14.50
C LEU A 57 3.42 7.80 14.69
N SER A 58 2.20 8.35 14.49
CA SER A 58 1.93 9.78 14.72
C SER A 58 2.05 10.18 16.21
N GLN A 59 1.78 9.26 17.11
CA GLN A 59 1.79 9.48 18.56
C GLN A 59 3.06 8.96 19.25
N ALA A 60 3.84 8.10 18.61
CA ALA A 60 5.03 7.51 19.19
C ALA A 60 6.12 8.56 19.41
N LYS A 61 6.68 8.59 20.63
CA LYS A 61 7.84 9.43 20.97
C LYS A 61 9.15 8.81 20.49
N ARG A 62 9.18 7.50 20.36
CA ARG A 62 10.37 6.73 19.93
C ARG A 62 9.93 5.48 19.17
N VAL A 63 10.63 5.18 18.09
CA VAL A 63 10.49 3.94 17.32
C VAL A 63 11.85 3.27 17.28
N SER A 64 11.91 1.97 17.57
CA SER A 64 13.16 1.19 17.51
C SER A 64 12.92 -0.11 16.77
N GLY A 65 13.86 -0.53 15.94
CA GLY A 65 13.84 -1.81 15.24
C GLY A 65 14.83 -2.79 15.83
N CYS A 66 14.53 -4.08 15.81
CA CYS A 66 15.48 -5.16 16.06
C CYS A 66 15.63 -6.05 14.83
N GLY A 67 16.84 -6.53 14.59
CA GLY A 67 17.15 -7.39 13.43
C GLY A 67 16.75 -8.86 13.58
N SER A 68 16.00 -9.23 14.62
CA SER A 68 15.62 -10.62 14.89
C SER A 68 14.24 -10.93 14.35
N ALA A 69 14.10 -12.02 13.58
CA ALA A 69 12.81 -12.53 13.16
C ALA A 69 12.13 -13.28 14.32
N CYS A 70 10.92 -12.85 14.71
CA CYS A 70 10.17 -13.48 15.78
C CYS A 70 9.24 -14.61 15.30
N PHE A 71 8.75 -14.54 14.07
CA PHE A 71 7.87 -15.54 13.45
C PHE A 71 7.79 -15.33 11.94
N HIS A 72 7.28 -16.35 11.25
CA HIS A 72 6.98 -16.30 9.82
C HIS A 72 5.48 -16.55 9.63
N ALA A 73 4.78 -15.56 9.07
CA ALA A 73 3.37 -15.69 8.72
C ALA A 73 3.24 -16.04 7.24
N VAL A 74 2.50 -17.10 6.93
CA VAL A 74 2.11 -17.43 5.55
C VAL A 74 0.73 -16.85 5.32
N ALA A 75 0.66 -15.77 4.54
CA ALA A 75 -0.62 -15.21 4.11
C ALA A 75 -1.16 -15.99 2.90
N PRO A 76 -2.49 -16.20 2.81
CA PRO A 76 -3.10 -16.75 1.60
C PRO A 76 -2.83 -15.81 0.41
N SER A 77 -2.77 -16.38 -0.79
CA SER A 77 -2.62 -15.60 -2.00
C SER A 77 -3.81 -14.63 -2.18
N ILE A 78 -3.53 -13.38 -2.53
CA ILE A 78 -4.57 -12.37 -2.80
C ILE A 78 -5.49 -12.75 -3.95
N THR A 79 -5.12 -13.76 -4.75
CA THR A 79 -5.90 -14.24 -5.90
C THR A 79 -6.72 -15.49 -5.58
N GLU A 80 -6.66 -16.04 -4.36
CA GLU A 80 -7.43 -17.24 -3.99
C GLU A 80 -8.92 -16.93 -3.84
N THR A 81 -9.25 -15.75 -3.32
CA THR A 81 -10.64 -15.33 -3.11
C THR A 81 -10.84 -13.89 -3.54
N PHE A 82 -11.90 -13.62 -4.28
CA PHE A 82 -12.28 -12.24 -4.63
C PHE A 82 -12.77 -11.50 -3.39
N ASP A 83 -12.16 -10.33 -3.12
CA ASP A 83 -12.55 -9.44 -2.03
C ASP A 83 -13.11 -8.12 -2.61
N PRO A 84 -14.44 -7.94 -2.61
CA PRO A 84 -15.07 -6.76 -3.16
C PRO A 84 -14.77 -5.46 -2.40
N THR A 85 -14.27 -5.57 -1.17
CA THR A 85 -13.98 -4.41 -0.29
C THR A 85 -12.53 -3.95 -0.35
N MET A 86 -11.65 -4.69 -1.04
CA MET A 86 -10.22 -4.44 -1.05
C MET A 86 -9.86 -3.04 -1.53
N PHE A 87 -10.52 -2.55 -2.58
CA PHE A 87 -10.26 -1.21 -3.12
C PHE A 87 -10.76 -0.10 -2.19
N ALA A 88 -11.92 -0.28 -1.54
CA ALA A 88 -12.42 0.68 -0.56
C ALA A 88 -11.46 0.79 0.64
N ARG A 89 -10.99 -0.35 1.16
CA ARG A 89 -10.00 -0.37 2.26
C ARG A 89 -8.69 0.33 1.86
N LEU A 90 -8.23 0.13 0.63
CA LEU A 90 -7.06 0.83 0.11
C LEU A 90 -7.23 2.35 0.17
N SER A 91 -8.41 2.87 -0.20
CA SER A 91 -8.69 4.31 -0.18
C SER A 91 -8.61 4.88 1.24
N ASP A 92 -9.12 4.14 2.24
CA ASP A 92 -9.05 4.54 3.65
C ASP A 92 -7.61 4.52 4.19
N ASP A 93 -6.86 3.45 3.88
CA ASP A 93 -5.46 3.29 4.28
C ASP A 93 -4.58 4.42 3.74
N ILE A 94 -4.77 4.77 2.47
CA ILE A 94 -4.05 5.88 1.84
C ILE A 94 -4.43 7.22 2.46
N GLY A 95 -5.70 7.45 2.77
CA GLY A 95 -6.12 8.66 3.46
C GLY A 95 -5.44 8.83 4.83
N ALA A 96 -5.21 7.73 5.55
CA ALA A 96 -4.46 7.75 6.80
C ALA A 96 -2.97 8.08 6.59
N LEU A 97 -2.34 7.44 5.60
CA LEU A 97 -0.94 7.71 5.25
C LEU A 97 -0.70 9.14 4.75
N ASP A 98 -1.62 9.68 3.94
CA ASP A 98 -1.51 11.06 3.45
C ASP A 98 -1.59 12.06 4.61
N ARG A 99 -2.52 11.90 5.55
CA ARG A 99 -2.61 12.76 6.74
C ARG A 99 -1.33 12.74 7.58
N LEU A 100 -0.74 11.56 7.76
CA LEU A 100 0.53 11.44 8.47
C LEU A 100 1.67 12.08 7.69
N ALA A 101 1.75 11.83 6.38
CA ALA A 101 2.76 12.43 5.52
C ALA A 101 2.68 13.96 5.52
N ASP A 102 1.46 14.51 5.49
CA ASP A 102 1.26 15.97 5.55
C ASP A 102 1.65 16.55 6.91
N SER A 103 1.37 15.85 8.01
CA SER A 103 1.79 16.29 9.36
C SER A 103 3.32 16.31 9.53
N LEU A 104 4.03 15.37 8.89
CA LEU A 104 5.49 15.27 8.93
C LEU A 104 6.19 16.14 7.86
N ALA A 105 5.49 16.55 6.80
CA ALA A 105 6.04 17.39 5.74
C ALA A 105 6.44 18.79 6.24
N VAL A 106 5.82 19.26 7.31
CA VAL A 106 6.17 20.52 7.98
C VAL A 106 7.61 20.49 8.53
N ALA A 107 8.16 19.31 8.77
CA ALA A 107 9.49 19.08 9.32
C ALA A 107 10.61 18.86 8.26
N GLY A 108 10.35 19.03 6.96
CA GLY A 108 11.38 19.07 5.91
C GLY A 108 11.63 17.79 5.10
N GLY A 109 11.00 16.64 5.45
CA GLY A 109 11.17 15.35 4.72
C GLY A 109 10.02 14.95 3.79
N GLY A 110 9.08 15.84 3.52
CA GLY A 110 7.77 15.50 2.97
C GLY A 110 7.73 14.98 1.52
N ASP A 111 8.57 15.44 0.64
CA ASP A 111 8.47 15.11 -0.78
C ASP A 111 8.84 13.66 -1.08
N GLN A 112 9.87 13.15 -0.43
CA GLN A 112 10.28 11.75 -0.57
C GLN A 112 9.22 10.82 0.01
N LEU A 113 8.69 11.12 1.19
CA LEU A 113 7.63 10.36 1.82
C LEU A 113 6.37 10.34 0.94
N LYS A 114 5.95 11.49 0.40
CA LYS A 114 4.81 11.59 -0.54
C LYS A 114 5.03 10.70 -1.76
N LEU A 115 6.21 10.72 -2.37
CA LEU A 115 6.53 9.86 -3.52
C LEU A 115 6.43 8.37 -3.17
N VAL A 116 6.93 7.99 -2.00
CA VAL A 116 6.87 6.60 -1.51
C VAL A 116 5.42 6.18 -1.25
N CYS A 117 4.58 7.05 -0.67
CA CYS A 117 3.15 6.80 -0.50
C CYS A 117 2.43 6.61 -1.85
N GLN A 118 2.80 7.38 -2.90
CA GLN A 118 2.25 7.16 -4.25
C GLN A 118 2.66 5.80 -4.83
N ARG A 119 3.90 5.37 -4.64
CA ARG A 119 4.36 4.04 -5.08
C ARG A 119 3.67 2.92 -4.29
N TYR A 120 3.45 3.11 -3.00
CA TYR A 120 2.70 2.19 -2.16
C TYR A 120 1.24 2.06 -2.65
N TYR A 121 0.58 3.20 -2.94
CA TYR A 121 -0.77 3.19 -3.52
C TYR A 121 -0.80 2.44 -4.85
N TYR A 122 0.16 2.71 -5.74
CA TYR A 122 0.28 2.00 -7.01
C TYR A 122 0.38 0.49 -6.82
N ALA A 123 1.30 0.01 -5.98
CA ALA A 123 1.47 -1.42 -5.71
C ALA A 123 0.19 -2.05 -5.13
N SER A 124 -0.50 -1.33 -4.26
CA SER A 124 -1.76 -1.77 -3.66
C SER A 124 -2.91 -1.78 -4.67
N LEU A 125 -2.97 -0.80 -5.57
CA LEU A 125 -3.94 -0.77 -6.67
C LEU A 125 -3.71 -1.94 -7.63
N VAL A 126 -2.46 -2.26 -7.96
CA VAL A 126 -2.12 -3.45 -8.76
C VAL A 126 -2.63 -4.71 -8.07
N ALA A 127 -2.44 -4.86 -6.76
CA ALA A 127 -2.97 -5.98 -6.00
C ALA A 127 -4.52 -6.06 -6.05
N CYS A 128 -5.22 -4.92 -5.99
CA CYS A 128 -6.69 -4.88 -6.17
C CYS A 128 -7.11 -5.33 -7.57
N ILE A 129 -6.38 -4.91 -8.61
CA ILE A 129 -6.62 -5.30 -10.00
C ILE A 129 -6.37 -6.80 -10.18
N GLU A 130 -5.29 -7.34 -9.60
CA GLU A 130 -4.98 -8.77 -9.62
C GLU A 130 -6.06 -9.59 -8.92
N ASN A 131 -6.50 -9.17 -7.74
CA ASN A 131 -7.59 -9.82 -7.00
C ASN A 131 -8.87 -9.86 -7.84
N LEU A 132 -9.23 -8.76 -8.50
CA LEU A 132 -10.42 -8.68 -9.36
C LEU A 132 -10.30 -9.53 -10.63
N CYS A 133 -9.12 -9.58 -11.26
CA CYS A 133 -8.94 -10.23 -12.56
C CYS A 133 -8.61 -11.72 -12.46
N LEU A 134 -7.88 -12.14 -11.43
CA LEU A 134 -7.28 -13.48 -11.34
C LEU A 134 -8.00 -14.42 -10.37
N SER A 135 -8.89 -13.91 -9.51
CA SER A 135 -9.65 -14.77 -8.58
C SER A 135 -10.58 -15.72 -9.33
N PRO A 136 -10.54 -17.04 -9.03
CA PRO A 136 -11.27 -18.06 -9.78
C PRO A 136 -12.81 -17.95 -9.64
N HIS A 137 -13.29 -17.44 -8.51
CA HIS A 137 -14.70 -17.20 -8.22
C HIS A 137 -15.04 -15.71 -8.31
N GLY A 138 -14.51 -15.06 -9.35
CA GLY A 138 -14.67 -13.63 -9.55
C GLY A 138 -16.03 -13.24 -10.10
N VAL A 139 -16.17 -11.97 -10.34
CA VAL A 139 -17.34 -11.33 -10.92
C VAL A 139 -17.45 -11.58 -12.42
N SER A 140 -18.63 -11.31 -13.00
CA SER A 140 -18.87 -11.37 -14.45
C SER A 140 -17.92 -10.42 -15.20
N SER A 141 -17.71 -10.66 -16.51
CA SER A 141 -16.85 -9.82 -17.34
C SER A 141 -17.32 -8.35 -17.40
N ILE A 142 -18.64 -8.14 -17.39
CA ILE A 142 -19.26 -6.81 -17.40
C ILE A 142 -18.96 -6.10 -16.08
N GLU A 143 -19.21 -6.76 -14.95
CA GLU A 143 -18.96 -6.21 -13.63
C GLU A 143 -17.47 -5.96 -13.40
N ARG A 144 -16.60 -6.86 -13.87
CA ARG A 144 -15.14 -6.66 -13.82
C ARG A 144 -14.72 -5.40 -14.56
N SER A 145 -15.24 -5.19 -15.76
CA SER A 145 -14.94 -4.00 -16.56
C SER A 145 -15.42 -2.72 -15.88
N ALA A 146 -16.61 -2.73 -15.28
CA ALA A 146 -17.15 -1.59 -14.53
C ALA A 146 -16.27 -1.29 -13.31
N ARG A 147 -15.94 -2.29 -12.48
CA ARG A 147 -15.09 -2.12 -11.29
C ARG A 147 -13.69 -1.65 -11.66
N LEU A 148 -13.09 -2.18 -12.75
CA LEU A 148 -11.80 -1.67 -13.25
C LEU A 148 -11.91 -0.21 -13.67
N HIS A 149 -12.97 0.16 -14.37
CA HIS A 149 -13.21 1.55 -14.74
C HIS A 149 -13.26 2.45 -13.51
N ASP A 150 -14.03 2.09 -12.50
CA ASP A 150 -14.14 2.85 -11.25
C ASP A 150 -12.80 3.01 -10.54
N MET A 151 -12.00 1.93 -10.46
CA MET A 151 -10.66 1.97 -9.87
C MET A 151 -9.73 2.92 -10.63
N LEU A 152 -9.77 2.89 -11.97
CA LEU A 152 -8.88 3.68 -12.83
C LEU A 152 -9.27 5.15 -12.89
N GLU A 153 -10.59 5.46 -12.81
CA GLU A 153 -11.11 6.82 -12.82
C GLU A 153 -11.16 7.46 -11.43
N ALA A 154 -10.96 6.68 -10.37
CA ALA A 154 -10.93 7.23 -9.02
C ALA A 154 -9.97 8.41 -8.92
N GLN A 155 -10.41 9.51 -8.29
CA GLN A 155 -9.64 10.74 -8.14
C GLN A 155 -8.23 10.46 -7.61
N ARG A 156 -8.11 9.57 -6.61
CA ARG A 156 -6.83 9.21 -6.01
C ARG A 156 -5.90 8.51 -7.00
N THR A 157 -6.44 7.62 -7.84
CA THR A 157 -5.67 6.97 -8.92
C THR A 157 -5.13 8.00 -9.90
N ARG A 158 -5.94 8.98 -10.30
CA ARG A 158 -5.51 10.07 -11.18
C ARG A 158 -4.42 10.94 -10.57
N GLN A 159 -4.55 11.27 -9.28
CA GLN A 159 -3.52 12.00 -8.53
C GLN A 159 -2.19 11.22 -8.47
N MET A 160 -2.24 9.93 -8.17
CA MET A 160 -1.08 9.04 -8.17
C MET A 160 -0.39 9.00 -9.54
N VAL A 161 -1.15 8.83 -10.62
CA VAL A 161 -0.60 8.84 -11.99
C VAL A 161 0.09 10.16 -12.30
N ALA A 162 -0.51 11.30 -11.93
CA ALA A 162 0.09 12.61 -12.11
C ALA A 162 1.41 12.76 -11.33
N ALA A 163 1.43 12.33 -10.07
CA ALA A 163 2.60 12.39 -9.20
C ALA A 163 3.76 11.49 -9.68
N LEU A 164 3.42 10.31 -10.25
CA LEU A 164 4.42 9.34 -10.72
C LEU A 164 4.86 9.57 -12.18
N LYS A 165 4.30 10.55 -12.90
CA LYS A 165 4.59 10.77 -14.34
C LYS A 165 6.07 10.88 -14.67
N GLY A 166 6.87 11.53 -13.81
CA GLY A 166 8.33 11.65 -13.96
C GLY A 166 9.12 10.51 -13.28
N ASN A 167 8.49 9.71 -12.45
CA ASN A 167 9.12 8.73 -11.56
C ASN A 167 8.58 7.30 -11.74
N HIS A 168 8.08 6.96 -12.95
CA HIS A 168 7.42 5.69 -13.23
C HIS A 168 8.38 4.54 -13.59
N ARG A 169 9.70 4.79 -13.64
CA ARG A 169 10.69 3.75 -13.87
C ARG A 169 10.57 2.64 -12.82
N GLY A 170 10.53 1.39 -13.26
CA GLY A 170 10.38 0.21 -12.39
C GLY A 170 8.94 -0.14 -11.98
N LEU A 171 7.90 0.60 -12.43
CA LEU A 171 6.50 0.29 -12.11
C LEU A 171 5.88 -0.80 -13.01
N GLY A 172 6.62 -1.28 -14.02
CA GLY A 172 6.16 -2.38 -14.88
C GLY A 172 5.15 -1.97 -15.95
N LEU A 173 4.64 -2.97 -16.68
CA LEU A 173 3.77 -2.78 -17.84
C LEU A 173 2.37 -2.25 -17.50
N LEU A 174 1.86 -2.54 -16.30
CA LEU A 174 0.52 -2.12 -15.86
C LEU A 174 0.41 -0.60 -15.72
N TYR A 175 1.50 0.11 -15.39
CA TYR A 175 1.45 1.54 -15.19
C TYR A 175 0.88 2.29 -16.40
N GLY A 176 1.32 1.98 -17.61
CA GLY A 176 0.82 2.62 -18.83
C GLY A 176 -0.68 2.41 -19.07
N SER A 177 -1.20 1.25 -18.71
CA SER A 177 -2.63 0.94 -18.82
C SER A 177 -3.45 1.66 -17.76
N ILE A 178 -2.96 1.76 -16.53
CA ILE A 178 -3.56 2.52 -15.44
C ILE A 178 -3.56 4.01 -15.80
N ALA A 179 -2.43 4.54 -16.26
CA ALA A 179 -2.28 5.93 -16.63
C ALA A 179 -3.21 6.35 -17.78
N SER A 180 -3.48 5.44 -18.73
CA SER A 180 -4.40 5.67 -19.83
C SER A 180 -5.85 5.31 -19.54
N ALA A 181 -6.18 4.85 -18.33
CA ALA A 181 -7.50 4.39 -17.88
C ALA A 181 -8.18 3.43 -18.85
N LYS A 182 -7.45 2.40 -19.28
CA LYS A 182 -7.96 1.39 -20.24
C LYS A 182 -8.23 0.06 -19.55
N PRO A 183 -9.48 -0.23 -19.09
CA PRO A 183 -9.81 -1.44 -18.32
C PRO A 183 -9.41 -2.73 -19.04
N MET A 184 -9.71 -2.84 -20.33
CA MET A 184 -9.36 -4.02 -21.14
C MET A 184 -7.85 -4.28 -21.19
N ARG A 185 -7.04 -3.22 -21.30
CA ARG A 185 -5.57 -3.36 -21.28
C ARG A 185 -5.06 -3.77 -19.91
N CYS A 186 -5.63 -3.20 -18.85
CA CYS A 186 -5.29 -3.60 -17.48
C CYS A 186 -5.58 -5.08 -17.26
N ALA A 187 -6.76 -5.56 -17.62
CA ALA A 187 -7.11 -6.98 -17.50
C ALA A 187 -6.16 -7.87 -18.31
N LEU A 188 -5.88 -7.52 -19.58
CA LEU A 188 -4.97 -8.28 -20.44
C LEU A 188 -3.56 -8.38 -19.85
N TYR A 189 -2.97 -7.25 -19.44
CA TYR A 189 -1.61 -7.26 -18.88
C TYR A 189 -1.54 -7.96 -17.53
N THR A 190 -2.59 -7.93 -16.73
CA THR A 190 -2.66 -8.70 -15.48
C THR A 190 -2.61 -10.20 -15.76
N HIS A 191 -3.39 -10.69 -16.72
CA HIS A 191 -3.34 -12.11 -17.11
C HIS A 191 -2.01 -12.51 -17.73
N LEU A 192 -1.41 -11.66 -18.57
CA LEU A 192 -0.08 -11.91 -19.15
C LEU A 192 0.99 -11.98 -18.06
N ALA A 193 1.01 -11.03 -17.12
CA ALA A 193 1.96 -11.04 -16.02
C ALA A 193 1.82 -12.31 -15.17
N ALA A 194 0.59 -12.72 -14.85
CA ALA A 194 0.33 -13.96 -14.11
C ALA A 194 0.80 -15.20 -14.86
N PHE A 195 0.62 -15.24 -16.18
CA PHE A 195 1.09 -16.33 -17.03
C PHE A 195 2.62 -16.44 -17.01
N PHE A 196 3.33 -15.33 -17.21
CA PHE A 196 4.81 -15.33 -17.20
C PHE A 196 5.37 -15.66 -15.82
N ASN A 197 4.75 -15.19 -14.73
CA ASN A 197 5.18 -15.54 -13.38
C ASN A 197 5.02 -17.04 -13.08
N ARG A 198 3.95 -17.67 -13.58
CA ARG A 198 3.72 -19.12 -13.43
C ARG A 198 4.69 -19.97 -14.27
N SER A 199 5.07 -19.49 -15.43
CA SER A 199 6.01 -20.20 -16.32
C SER A 199 7.48 -20.08 -15.92
N GLY A 200 7.80 -19.44 -14.79
CA GLY A 200 9.16 -19.28 -14.29
C GLY A 200 10.03 -18.31 -15.09
N ALA A 201 9.48 -17.67 -16.10
CA ALA A 201 10.14 -16.58 -16.81
C ALA A 201 10.09 -15.33 -15.92
N ARG A 202 11.10 -15.17 -15.03
CA ARG A 202 11.29 -13.91 -14.29
C ARG A 202 11.54 -12.82 -15.34
N THR A 203 10.53 -12.02 -15.59
CA THR A 203 10.74 -10.72 -16.27
C THR A 203 11.51 -9.84 -15.29
N VAL A 204 12.81 -9.70 -15.54
CA VAL A 204 13.70 -8.72 -14.90
C VAL A 204 13.23 -7.30 -15.26
#